data_34ad596cc2624a1f1ccb75ba435ec066
#
_entry.id   34ad596cc2624a1f1ccb75ba435ec066
#
_cell.length_a   1.000
_cell.length_b   1.000
_cell.length_c   1.000
_cell.angle_alpha   90.00
_cell.angle_beta   90.00
_cell.angle_gamma   90.00
#
_symmetry.space_group_name_H-M   'P 1'
#
loop_
_entity.id
_entity.type
_entity.pdbx_description
1 polymer ?
#
loop_
_entity_poly.entity_id
_entity_poly.type
_entity_poly.pdbx_seq_one_letter_code
_entity_poly.pdbx_strand_id
1 'polypeptide(L)'
;MSVSRHLDAAADGSAERPLDRLAAGERGVIASLNCEPAISRRLMELGLTPGTLVEVVRRAPLGDPLEITARGVHLSLRRSEACRIHVTAG
;
A
#
# COMPACT_ATOMS: atom_id res chain seq x y z
N MET A 1 27.38 12.45 3.35
CA MET A 1 26.75 12.47 3.33
C MET A 1 25.99 12.34 3.19
N SER A 2 26.28 12.08 2.97
CA SER A 2 25.41 11.96 2.95
C SER A 2 24.83 11.63 2.74
N VAL A 3 25.34 11.44 2.66
CA VAL A 3 24.56 11.13 2.60
C VAL A 3 23.89 10.77 2.66
N SER A 4 24.38 10.68 2.47
CA SER A 4 23.53 10.41 2.64
C SER A 4 22.86 10.05 2.77
N ARG A 5 23.47 10.11 2.75
CA ARG A 5 22.69 9.81 3.00
C ARG A 5 21.96 9.36 2.87
N HIS A 6 22.35 9.16 2.66
CA HIS A 6 21.41 8.78 2.77
C HIS A 6 20.79 8.22 2.67
N LEU A 7 21.29 8.03 2.62
CA LEU A 7 20.56 7.59 2.73
C LEU A 7 19.86 7.17 2.86
N ASP A 8 20.12 7.04 2.80
CA ASP A 8 19.24 6.67 3.01
C ASP A 8 18.48 6.19 3.22
N ALA A 9 18.82 6.10 3.24
CA ALA A 9 17.87 5.75 3.40
C ALA A 9 17.22 5.28 3.44
N ALA A 10 17.52 5.11 3.34
CA ALA A 10 16.72 4.79 3.27
C ALA A 10 16.39 4.29 3.33
N ALA A 11 16.80 4.24 3.37
CA ALA A 11 16.31 3.90 3.39
C ALA A 11 15.91 3.45 3.81
N ASP A 12 16.35 3.32 3.98
CA ASP A 12 15.74 2.95 4.23
C ASP A 12 14.79 2.34 4.60
N GLY A 13 15.11 1.70 5.17
CA GLY A 13 13.97 0.96 5.65
C GLY A 13 12.65 1.64 5.45
N SER A 14 12.74 2.82 5.07
CA SER A 14 11.54 3.61 4.79
C SER A 14 11.20 3.63 3.31
N ALA A 15 11.80 2.73 2.54
CA ALA A 15 11.50 2.67 1.13
C ALA A 15 10.04 2.32 0.90
N GLU A 16 9.40 3.08 0.02
CA GLU A 16 8.01 2.82 -0.34
C GLU A 16 7.94 1.72 -1.38
N ARG A 17 6.91 0.91 -1.27
CA ARG A 17 6.64 -0.18 -2.22
C ARG A 17 5.20 -0.11 -2.67
N PRO A 18 4.90 -0.48 -3.92
CA PRO A 18 3.51 -0.61 -4.32
C PRO A 18 2.81 -1.68 -3.48
N LEU A 19 1.56 -1.43 -3.14
CA LEU A 19 0.80 -2.36 -2.31
C LEU A 19 0.70 -3.75 -2.96
N ASP A 20 0.63 -3.81 -4.28
CA ASP A 20 0.50 -5.09 -4.98
C ASP A 20 1.78 -5.93 -4.94
N ARG A 21 2.87 -5.39 -4.37
CA ARG A 21 4.10 -6.15 -4.19
C ARG A 21 4.17 -6.86 -2.85
N LEU A 22 3.23 -6.61 -1.96
CA LEU A 22 3.21 -7.29 -0.68
C LEU A 22 2.67 -8.70 -0.84
N ALA A 23 3.27 -9.64 -0.12
CA ALA A 23 2.79 -11.01 -0.10
C ALA A 23 1.63 -11.14 0.89
N ALA A 24 0.87 -12.22 0.76
CA ALA A 24 -0.20 -12.50 1.73
C ALA A 24 0.42 -12.59 3.13
N GLY A 25 -0.19 -11.92 4.08
CA GLY A 25 0.29 -11.87 5.45
C GLY A 25 1.16 -10.67 5.75
N GLU A 26 1.67 -9.98 4.72
CA GLU A 26 2.48 -8.80 4.94
C GLU A 26 1.62 -7.58 5.21
N ARG A 27 2.17 -6.64 5.95
CA ARG A 27 1.49 -5.40 6.32
C ARG A 27 2.32 -4.21 5.88
N GLY A 28 1.63 -3.10 5.68
CA GLY A 28 2.29 -1.84 5.34
C GLY A 28 1.44 -0.66 5.76
N VAL A 29 2.08 0.48 5.90
CA VAL A 29 1.39 1.73 6.23
C VAL A 29 1.30 2.55 4.94
N ILE A 30 0.10 3.00 4.61
CA ILE A 30 -0.11 3.78 3.39
C ILE A 30 0.67 5.08 3.48
N ALA A 31 1.52 5.32 2.49
CA ALA A 31 2.28 6.56 2.37
C ALA A 31 1.62 7.51 1.39
N SER A 32 1.16 6.99 0.27
CA SER A 32 0.53 7.82 -0.75
C SER A 32 -0.37 6.99 -1.66
N LEU A 33 -1.32 7.67 -2.28
CA LEU A 33 -2.19 7.09 -3.30
C LEU A 33 -1.99 7.90 -4.58
N ASN A 34 -1.49 7.22 -5.61
CA ASN A 34 -1.20 7.87 -6.89
C ASN A 34 -2.21 7.47 -7.96
N CYS A 35 -3.44 7.21 -7.54
CA CYS A 35 -4.54 6.88 -8.42
C CYS A 35 -5.14 8.16 -9.01
N GLU A 36 -6.02 7.99 -10.00
CA GLU A 36 -6.79 9.12 -10.49
C GLU A 36 -7.60 9.72 -9.35
N PRO A 37 -7.88 11.04 -9.38
CA PRO A 37 -8.55 11.70 -8.26
C PRO A 37 -9.85 11.03 -7.81
N ALA A 38 -10.68 10.58 -8.74
CA ALA A 38 -11.94 9.95 -8.37
C ALA A 38 -11.70 8.62 -7.65
N ILE A 39 -10.71 7.86 -8.09
CA ILE A 39 -10.38 6.57 -7.47
C ILE A 39 -9.75 6.81 -6.10
N SER A 40 -8.83 7.76 -6.00
CA SER A 40 -8.20 8.10 -4.74
C SER A 40 -9.25 8.51 -3.71
N ARG A 41 -10.19 9.36 -4.12
CA ARG A 41 -11.25 9.81 -3.23
C ARG A 41 -12.09 8.64 -2.73
N ARG A 42 -12.47 7.73 -3.63
CA ARG A 42 -13.25 6.57 -3.25
C ARG A 42 -12.51 5.70 -2.25
N LEU A 43 -11.22 5.45 -2.51
CA LEU A 43 -10.42 4.63 -1.62
C LEU A 43 -10.26 5.29 -0.26
N MET A 44 -10.05 6.60 -0.24
CA MET A 44 -9.91 7.32 1.03
C MET A 44 -11.20 7.32 1.82
N GLU A 45 -12.34 7.39 1.14
CA GLU A 45 -13.63 7.28 1.81
C GLU A 45 -13.84 5.91 2.42
N LEU A 46 -13.19 4.89 1.87
CA LEU A 46 -13.23 3.55 2.42
C LEU A 46 -12.23 3.36 3.57
N GLY A 47 -11.46 4.39 3.89
CA GLY A 47 -10.51 4.33 4.99
C GLY A 47 -9.06 4.15 4.57
N LEU A 48 -8.77 4.09 3.28
CA LEU A 48 -7.40 3.92 2.80
C LEU A 48 -6.74 5.28 2.66
N THR A 49 -6.39 5.86 3.79
CA THR A 49 -5.75 7.17 3.84
C THR A 49 -4.29 7.02 4.24
N PRO A 50 -3.43 8.00 3.89
CA PRO A 50 -2.04 7.98 4.36
C PRO A 50 -1.99 7.81 5.89
N GLY A 51 -1.10 6.94 6.35
CA GLY A 51 -0.97 6.62 7.76
C GLY A 51 -1.78 5.41 8.20
N THR A 52 -2.63 4.87 7.33
CA THR A 52 -3.44 3.70 7.67
C THR A 52 -2.65 2.43 7.48
N LEU A 53 -2.70 1.54 8.47
CA LEU A 53 -2.08 0.22 8.37
C LEU A 53 -3.01 -0.69 7.56
N VAL A 54 -2.43 -1.37 6.59
CA VAL A 54 -3.15 -2.35 5.79
C VAL A 54 -2.42 -3.68 5.86
N GLU A 55 -3.17 -4.76 5.73
CA GLU A 55 -2.61 -6.10 5.68
C GLU A 55 -3.15 -6.80 4.45
N VAL A 56 -2.26 -7.44 3.69
CA VAL A 56 -2.67 -8.27 2.56
C VAL A 56 -3.12 -9.60 3.11
N VAL A 57 -4.40 -9.91 2.92
CA VAL A 57 -4.98 -11.14 3.44
C VAL A 57 -4.81 -12.26 2.42
N ARG A 58 -5.03 -11.95 1.15
CA ARG A 58 -5.06 -12.97 0.13
C ARG A 58 -4.84 -12.33 -1.24
N ARG A 59 -4.20 -13.11 -2.12
CA ARG A 59 -4.05 -12.73 -3.52
C ARG A 59 -4.76 -13.78 -4.35
N ALA A 60 -5.56 -13.35 -5.32
CA ALA A 60 -6.19 -14.27 -6.24
C ALA A 60 -5.10 -14.99 -7.06
N PRO A 61 -5.39 -16.16 -7.63
CA PRO A 61 -4.38 -16.95 -8.34
C PRO A 61 -3.61 -16.18 -9.40
N LEU A 62 -4.24 -15.24 -10.07
CA LEU A 62 -3.56 -14.42 -11.08
C LEU A 62 -3.13 -13.05 -10.53
N GLY A 63 -3.20 -12.89 -9.21
CA GLY A 63 -2.79 -11.64 -8.58
C GLY A 63 -3.83 -10.53 -8.63
N ASP A 64 -5.04 -10.83 -9.09
CA ASP A 64 -6.11 -9.82 -9.23
C ASP A 64 -7.45 -10.50 -8.97
N PRO A 65 -8.23 -10.03 -8.00
CA PRO A 65 -8.00 -8.90 -7.14
C PRO A 65 -7.09 -9.22 -5.95
N LEU A 66 -6.66 -8.17 -5.26
CA LEU A 66 -5.90 -8.26 -4.03
C LEU A 66 -6.85 -7.99 -2.87
N GLU A 67 -6.90 -8.91 -1.90
CA GLU A 67 -7.77 -8.75 -0.74
C GLU A 67 -6.95 -8.25 0.44
N ILE A 68 -7.41 -7.17 1.04
CA ILE A 68 -6.71 -6.53 2.16
C ILE A 68 -7.68 -6.25 3.28
N THR A 69 -7.13 -6.02 4.47
CA THR A 69 -7.89 -5.47 5.58
C THR A 69 -7.27 -4.16 6.00
N ALA A 70 -8.11 -3.22 6.39
CA ALA A 70 -7.70 -1.92 6.91
C ALA A 70 -8.77 -1.47 7.88
N ARG A 71 -8.37 -1.08 9.10
CA ARG A 71 -9.30 -0.59 10.12
C ARG A 71 -10.43 -1.57 10.40
N GLY A 72 -10.13 -2.88 10.30
CA GLY A 72 -11.14 -3.90 10.55
C GLY A 72 -12.10 -4.14 9.40
N VAL A 73 -11.88 -3.49 8.26
CA VAL A 73 -12.73 -3.64 7.09
C VAL A 73 -11.99 -4.47 6.04
N HIS A 74 -12.69 -5.42 5.44
CA HIS A 74 -12.13 -6.26 4.39
C HIS A 74 -12.46 -5.63 3.04
N LEU A 75 -11.42 -5.37 2.24
CA LEU A 75 -11.57 -4.72 0.95
C LEU A 75 -10.93 -5.54 -0.14
N SER A 76 -11.51 -5.46 -1.33
CA SER A 76 -10.96 -6.12 -2.51
C SER A 76 -10.55 -5.03 -3.49
N LEU A 77 -9.28 -5.02 -3.88
CA LEU A 77 -8.72 -4.00 -4.76
C LEU A 77 -8.29 -4.63 -6.06
N ARG A 78 -8.53 -3.94 -7.16
CA ARG A 78 -7.97 -4.34 -8.43
C ARG A 78 -6.46 -4.10 -8.39
N ARG A 79 -5.72 -4.95 -9.07
CA ARG A 79 -4.28 -4.79 -9.16
C ARG A 79 -3.91 -3.43 -9.72
N SER A 80 -4.68 -2.92 -10.69
CA SER A 80 -4.43 -1.61 -11.28
C SER A 80 -4.57 -0.49 -10.26
N GLU A 81 -5.35 -0.69 -9.21
CA GLU A 81 -5.48 0.27 -8.12
C GLU A 81 -4.37 0.08 -7.10
N ALA A 82 -4.11 -1.17 -6.73
CA ALA A 82 -3.12 -1.48 -5.70
C ALA A 82 -1.71 -1.07 -6.11
N CYS A 83 -1.39 -1.16 -7.39
CA CYS A 83 -0.06 -0.79 -7.85
C CYS A 83 0.21 0.71 -7.75
N ARG A 84 -0.83 1.50 -7.56
CA ARG A 84 -0.72 2.95 -7.40
C ARG A 84 -0.78 3.40 -5.95
N ILE A 85 -0.97 2.46 -5.02
CA ILE A 85 -0.94 2.76 -3.60
C ILE A 85 0.43 2.38 -3.09
N HIS A 86 1.15 3.32 -2.49
CA HIS A 86 2.48 3.07 -1.99
C HIS A 86 2.45 2.95 -0.47
N VAL A 87 3.15 1.95 0.05
CA VAL A 87 3.18 1.67 1.47
C VAL A 87 4.63 1.57 1.94
N THR A 88 4.82 1.81 3.24
CA THR A 88 6.08 1.57 3.92
C THR A 88 5.89 0.38 4.85
N ALA A 89 7.00 -0.15 5.38
CA ALA A 89 6.94 -1.29 6.28
C ALA A 89 6.05 -0.98 7.47
N GLY A 90 5.17 -1.92 7.80
CA GLY A 90 4.23 -1.74 8.91
C GLY A 90 4.59 -2.46 10.16
#